data_2f9e4a03b202396aafb86852f1d54b75
#
_entry.id   2f9e4a03b202396aafb86852f1d54b75
#
_cell.length_a   1.000
_cell.length_b   1.000
_cell.length_c   1.000
_cell.angle_alpha   90.00
_cell.angle_beta   90.00
_cell.angle_gamma   90.00
#
_symmetry.space_group_name_H-M   'P 1'
#
loop_
_entity.id
_entity.type
_entity.pdbx_description
1 polymer ?
#
loop_
_entity_poly.entity_id
_entity_poly.type
_entity_poly.pdbx_seq_one_letter_code
_entity_poly.pdbx_strand_id
1 'polypeptide(L)'
;MGYARPKPKHLAKKLLQIRTALGLSQSDMWRRLWPEESVTYDRISKFETGRNEPPLEILLEYARMAGVHTEALIDDALDLPDKLPGDVRHDEIKRKYASGRKKG
;
A
#
# COMPACT_ATOMS: atom_id res chain seq x y z
N MET A 1 29.14 -9.06 12.07
CA MET A 1 29.05 -8.57 11.54
C MET A 1 28.52 -7.48 11.52
N GLY A 2 28.24 -6.87 11.64
CA GLY A 2 27.77 -5.56 11.87
C GLY A 2 27.35 -4.75 10.69
N TYR A 3 27.07 -5.37 9.60
CA TYR A 3 26.60 -4.62 8.46
C TYR A 3 25.13 -4.36 8.61
N ALA A 4 24.74 -3.09 8.59
CA ALA A 4 23.35 -2.74 8.46
C ALA A 4 22.87 -3.20 7.07
N ARG A 5 21.71 -3.83 7.02
CA ARG A 5 21.11 -4.20 5.75
C ARG A 5 20.80 -2.92 4.98
N PRO A 6 21.17 -2.84 3.70
CA PRO A 6 20.80 -1.68 2.90
C PRO A 6 19.28 -1.49 2.89
N LYS A 7 18.84 -0.28 3.14
CA LYS A 7 17.40 0.03 3.11
C LYS A 7 17.02 0.56 1.73
N PRO A 8 15.88 0.15 1.20
CA PRO A 8 15.37 0.76 -0.03
C PRO A 8 15.18 2.26 0.18
N LYS A 9 15.74 3.05 -0.72
CA LYS A 9 15.69 4.51 -0.59
C LYS A 9 14.34 5.10 -0.95
N HIS A 10 13.61 4.44 -1.82
CA HIS A 10 12.35 4.97 -2.34
C HIS A 10 11.12 4.28 -1.79
N LEU A 11 11.30 3.33 -0.88
CA LEU A 11 10.19 2.56 -0.34
C LEU A 11 9.12 3.44 0.31
N ALA A 12 9.54 4.34 1.20
CA ALA A 12 8.60 5.20 1.90
C ALA A 12 7.74 6.01 0.93
N LYS A 13 8.38 6.58 -0.08
CA LYS A 13 7.69 7.35 -1.11
C LYS A 13 6.70 6.48 -1.89
N LYS A 14 7.07 5.26 -2.20
CA LYS A 14 6.21 4.32 -2.92
C LYS A 14 4.99 3.94 -2.10
N LEU A 15 5.16 3.74 -0.79
CA LEU A 15 4.04 3.41 0.09
C LEU A 15 3.04 4.56 0.15
N LEU A 16 3.53 5.79 0.25
CA LEU A 16 2.67 6.97 0.19
C LEU A 16 1.94 7.05 -1.15
N GLN A 17 2.66 6.81 -2.23
CA GLN A 17 2.09 6.83 -3.58
C GLN A 17 0.94 5.82 -3.71
N ILE A 18 1.12 4.62 -3.19
CA ILE A 18 0.08 3.58 -3.22
C ILE A 18 -1.17 4.05 -2.46
N ARG A 19 -0.99 4.52 -1.23
CA ARG A 19 -2.12 4.96 -0.43
C ARG A 19 -2.88 6.10 -1.09
N THR A 20 -2.13 7.07 -1.61
CA THR A 20 -2.72 8.23 -2.28
C THR A 20 -3.48 7.80 -3.53
N ALA A 21 -2.89 6.91 -4.34
CA ALA A 21 -3.52 6.44 -5.56
C ALA A 21 -4.82 5.66 -5.27
N LEU A 22 -4.86 4.94 -4.16
CA LEU A 22 -6.06 4.20 -3.76
C LEU A 22 -7.10 5.08 -3.07
N GLY A 23 -6.77 6.34 -2.80
CA GLY A 23 -7.70 7.28 -2.17
C GLY A 23 -7.98 6.96 -0.72
N LEU A 24 -7.04 6.31 -0.03
CA LEU A 24 -7.24 5.89 1.36
C LEU A 24 -6.56 6.86 2.32
N SER A 25 -7.21 7.13 3.46
CA SER A 25 -6.57 7.82 4.56
C SER A 25 -5.59 6.86 5.23
N GLN A 26 -4.74 7.39 6.11
CA GLN A 26 -3.84 6.54 6.89
C GLN A 26 -4.61 5.55 7.76
N SER A 27 -5.70 5.99 8.36
CA SER A 27 -6.55 5.11 9.18
C SER A 27 -7.18 4.00 8.33
N ASP A 28 -7.66 4.35 7.15
CA ASP A 28 -8.27 3.36 6.25
C ASP A 28 -7.25 2.33 5.79
N MET A 29 -6.04 2.79 5.48
CA MET A 29 -4.96 1.89 5.10
C MET A 29 -4.62 0.92 6.23
N TRP A 30 -4.53 1.44 7.46
CA TRP A 30 -4.26 0.59 8.62
C TRP A 30 -5.33 -0.47 8.80
N ARG A 31 -6.59 -0.11 8.67
CA ARG A 31 -7.69 -1.06 8.81
C ARG A 31 -7.63 -2.17 7.78
N ARG A 32 -7.18 -1.85 6.59
CA ARG A 32 -7.04 -2.88 5.53
C ARG A 32 -5.86 -3.81 5.79
N LEU A 33 -4.79 -3.27 6.36
CA LEU A 33 -3.60 -4.07 6.65
C LEU A 33 -3.76 -4.91 7.91
N TRP A 34 -4.47 -4.37 8.91
CA TRP A 34 -4.69 -5.06 10.19
C TRP A 34 -6.14 -4.88 10.62
N PRO A 35 -7.09 -5.61 10.00
CA PRO A 35 -8.52 -5.40 10.30
C PRO A 35 -8.91 -5.70 11.74
N GLU A 36 -8.16 -6.56 12.42
CA GLU A 36 -8.51 -7.00 13.77
C GLU A 36 -7.89 -6.16 14.88
N GLU A 37 -7.03 -5.22 14.53
CA GLU A 37 -6.36 -4.40 15.52
C GLU A 37 -6.97 -3.02 15.61
N SER A 38 -6.83 -2.39 16.79
CA SER A 38 -7.25 -1.00 16.93
C SER A 38 -6.40 -0.11 16.03
N VAL A 39 -7.00 0.96 15.58
CA VAL A 39 -6.37 1.84 14.61
C VAL A 39 -5.19 2.57 15.25
N THR A 40 -4.02 2.43 14.63
CA THR A 40 -2.83 3.13 15.01
C THR A 40 -2.20 3.71 13.75
N TYR A 41 -2.86 4.69 13.19
CA TYR A 41 -2.46 5.25 11.90
C TYR A 41 -1.06 5.86 11.92
N ASP A 42 -0.50 6.16 13.08
CA ASP A 42 0.86 6.67 13.17
C ASP A 42 1.90 5.69 12.65
N ARG A 43 1.62 4.39 12.65
CA ARG A 43 2.50 3.42 12.03
C ARG A 43 2.58 3.63 10.53
N ILE A 44 1.45 3.92 9.89
CA ILE A 44 1.41 4.21 8.46
C ILE A 44 2.25 5.47 8.19
N SER A 45 2.09 6.50 9.01
CA SER A 45 2.90 7.71 8.89
C SER A 45 4.40 7.41 8.98
N LYS A 46 4.80 6.53 9.90
CA LYS A 46 6.21 6.18 10.07
C LYS A 46 6.73 5.41 8.87
N PHE A 47 5.90 4.54 8.26
CA PHE A 47 6.29 3.87 7.03
C PHE A 47 6.50 4.88 5.89
N GLU A 48 5.59 5.84 5.78
CA GLU A 48 5.61 6.82 4.67
C GLU A 48 6.67 7.89 4.83
N THR A 49 7.20 8.06 6.03
CA THR A 49 8.31 9.00 6.26
C THR A 49 9.66 8.32 6.35
N GLY A 50 9.69 7.00 6.23
CA GLY A 50 10.92 6.23 6.26
C GLY A 50 11.47 5.97 7.65
N ARG A 51 10.71 6.31 8.70
CA ARG A 51 11.16 6.05 10.06
C ARG A 51 11.19 4.57 10.40
N ASN A 52 10.21 3.83 9.89
CA ASN A 52 10.13 2.39 10.09
C ASN A 52 9.90 1.71 8.76
N GLU A 53 10.44 0.51 8.62
CA GLU A 53 10.11 -0.34 7.48
C GLU A 53 8.93 -1.22 7.85
N PRO A 54 7.96 -1.43 6.95
CA PRO A 54 6.90 -2.39 7.21
C PRO A 54 7.47 -3.81 7.30
N PRO A 55 6.87 -4.68 8.12
CA PRO A 55 7.19 -6.09 8.08
C PRO A 55 6.92 -6.68 6.68
N LEU A 56 7.57 -7.79 6.37
CA LEU A 56 7.46 -8.41 5.04
C LEU A 56 6.01 -8.70 4.64
N GLU A 57 5.22 -9.20 5.56
CA GLU A 57 3.81 -9.51 5.29
C GLU A 57 2.99 -8.27 4.97
N ILE A 58 3.36 -7.13 5.56
CA ILE A 58 2.68 -5.87 5.29
C ILE A 58 3.11 -5.31 3.94
N LEU A 59 4.38 -5.44 3.60
CA LEU A 59 4.85 -5.08 2.26
C LEU A 59 4.13 -5.88 1.20
N LEU A 60 3.92 -7.17 1.45
CA LEU A 60 3.18 -8.02 0.53
C LEU A 60 1.74 -7.53 0.35
N GLU A 61 1.09 -7.12 1.43
CA GLU A 61 -0.28 -6.59 1.34
C GLU A 61 -0.34 -5.27 0.58
N TYR A 62 0.64 -4.39 0.78
CA TYR A 62 0.73 -3.17 -0.03
C TYR A 62 0.84 -3.51 -1.51
N ALA A 63 1.71 -4.47 -1.84
CA ALA A 63 1.91 -4.87 -3.23
C ALA A 63 0.63 -5.44 -3.84
N ARG A 64 -0.09 -6.26 -3.08
CA ARG A 64 -1.36 -6.83 -3.53
C ARG A 64 -2.41 -5.75 -3.77
N MET A 65 -2.51 -4.79 -2.85
CA MET A 65 -3.45 -3.69 -2.99
C MET A 65 -3.13 -2.83 -4.21
N ALA A 66 -1.85 -2.63 -4.48
CA ALA A 66 -1.40 -1.86 -5.64
C ALA A 66 -1.46 -2.66 -6.94
N GLY A 67 -1.55 -3.97 -6.85
CA GLY A 67 -1.55 -4.83 -8.02
C GLY A 67 -0.18 -4.95 -8.69
N VAL A 68 0.88 -4.83 -7.90
CA VAL A 68 2.26 -4.93 -8.38
C VAL A 68 2.99 -6.03 -7.63
N HIS A 69 4.14 -6.43 -8.13
CA HIS A 69 4.99 -7.36 -7.40
C HIS A 69 5.70 -6.63 -6.25
N THR A 70 5.95 -7.35 -5.17
CA THR A 70 6.66 -6.78 -4.02
C THR A 70 8.02 -6.21 -4.44
N GLU A 71 8.64 -6.81 -5.43
CA GLU A 71 9.90 -6.34 -5.98
C GLU A 71 9.84 -4.88 -6.38
N ALA A 72 8.72 -4.45 -6.96
CA ALA A 72 8.54 -3.06 -7.37
C ALA A 72 8.63 -2.09 -6.19
N LEU A 73 8.34 -2.55 -4.99
CA LEU A 73 8.41 -1.73 -3.79
C LEU A 73 9.83 -1.63 -3.25
N ILE A 74 10.57 -2.73 -3.26
CA ILE A 74 11.87 -2.79 -2.59
C ILE A 74 13.06 -2.56 -3.51
N ASP A 75 12.87 -2.69 -4.82
CA ASP A 75 13.94 -2.45 -5.78
C ASP A 75 13.93 -0.99 -6.21
N ASP A 76 14.96 -0.24 -5.79
CA ASP A 76 15.05 1.19 -6.10
C ASP A 76 15.22 1.48 -7.59
N ALA A 77 15.63 0.47 -8.36
CA ALA A 77 15.75 0.62 -9.81
C ALA A 77 14.40 0.59 -10.53
N LEU A 78 13.35 0.15 -9.83
CA LEU A 78 12.01 0.07 -10.39
C LEU A 78 11.15 1.18 -9.81
N ASP A 79 10.36 1.83 -10.67
CA ASP A 79 9.39 2.81 -10.25
C ASP A 79 8.00 2.18 -10.30
N LEU A 80 7.09 2.68 -9.46
CA LEU A 80 5.69 2.30 -9.59
C LEU A 80 5.12 2.93 -10.85
N PRO A 81 4.21 2.24 -11.55
CA PRO A 81 3.54 2.84 -12.70
C PRO A 81 2.68 4.02 -12.26
N ASP A 82 2.48 5.00 -13.14
CA ASP A 82 1.67 6.17 -12.85
C ASP A 82 0.25 5.76 -12.45
N LYS A 83 -0.28 4.74 -13.08
CA LYS A 83 -1.59 4.21 -12.76
C LYS A 83 -1.42 2.78 -12.26
N LEU A 84 -1.82 2.54 -11.02
CA LEU A 84 -1.64 1.22 -10.41
C LEU A 84 -2.70 0.24 -10.88
N PRO A 85 -2.33 -0.99 -11.25
CA PRO A 85 -3.32 -2.00 -11.64
C PRO A 85 -4.36 -2.27 -10.56
N GLY A 86 -3.95 -2.24 -9.29
CA GLY A 86 -4.87 -2.44 -8.17
C GLY A 86 -5.90 -1.33 -8.08
N ASP A 87 -5.54 -0.10 -8.42
CA ASP A 87 -6.43 1.03 -8.43
C ASP A 87 -7.56 0.80 -9.46
N VAL A 88 -7.20 0.34 -10.64
CA VAL A 88 -8.19 0.03 -11.68
C VAL A 88 -9.13 -1.06 -11.19
N ARG A 89 -8.60 -2.11 -10.58
CA ARG A 89 -9.40 -3.20 -10.04
C ARG A 89 -10.36 -2.71 -8.97
N HIS A 90 -9.90 -1.82 -8.13
CA HIS A 90 -10.70 -1.23 -7.06
C HIS A 90 -11.89 -0.46 -7.64
N ASP A 91 -11.66 0.33 -8.68
CA ASP A 91 -12.71 1.07 -9.36
C ASP A 91 -13.74 0.13 -9.99
N GLU A 92 -13.28 -0.94 -10.60
CA GLU A 92 -14.17 -1.94 -11.18
C GLU A 92 -15.05 -2.58 -10.13
N ILE A 93 -14.49 -2.92 -8.99
CA ILE A 93 -15.25 -3.49 -7.88
C ILE A 93 -16.32 -2.51 -7.40
N LYS A 94 -15.98 -1.25 -7.25
CA LYS A 94 -16.93 -0.23 -6.85
C LYS A 94 -18.08 -0.11 -7.83
N ARG A 95 -17.77 -0.14 -9.12
CA ARG A 95 -18.81 -0.05 -10.16
C ARG A 95 -19.74 -1.24 -10.09
N LYS A 96 -19.22 -2.44 -9.89
CA LYS A 96 -20.04 -3.64 -9.78
C LYS A 96 -20.98 -3.56 -8.59
N TYR A 97 -20.51 -3.10 -7.45
CA TYR A 97 -21.34 -2.95 -6.26
C TYR A 97 -22.43 -1.91 -6.50
N ALA A 98 -22.10 -0.79 -7.11
CA ALA A 98 -23.08 0.25 -7.40
C ALA A 98 -24.17 -0.28 -8.33
N SER A 99 -23.79 -1.03 -9.37
CA SER A 99 -24.75 -1.64 -10.28
C SER A 99 -25.64 -2.65 -9.58
N GLY A 100 -25.08 -3.46 -8.71
CA GLY A 100 -25.83 -4.44 -7.93
C GLY A 100 -26.88 -3.78 -7.05
N ARG A 101 -26.52 -2.67 -6.41
CA ARG A 101 -27.47 -1.95 -5.57
C ARG A 101 -28.65 -1.41 -6.35
N LYS A 102 -28.43 -0.95 -7.57
CA LYS A 102 -29.51 -0.42 -8.40
C LYS A 102 -30.50 -1.50 -8.79
N LYS A 103 -30.03 -2.72 -8.90
CA LYS A 103 -30.90 -3.83 -9.26
C LYS A 103 -31.68 -4.39 -8.09
N GLY A 104 -31.16 -4.16 -6.90
CA GLY A 104 -31.76 -4.68 -5.67
C GLY A 104 -32.87 -3.81 -5.12
#